data_f8713786c62ebfe0500860b7f1979c7e
#
_entry.id   f8713786c62ebfe0500860b7f1979c7e
#
_cell.length_a   1.000
_cell.length_b   1.000
_cell.length_c   1.000
_cell.angle_alpha   90.00
_cell.angle_beta   90.00
_cell.angle_gamma   90.00
#
_symmetry.space_group_name_H-M   'P 1'
#
loop_
_entity.id
_entity.type
_entity.pdbx_description
1 polymer ?
#
loop_
_entity_poly.entity_id
_entity_poly.type
_entity_poly.pdbx_seq_one_letter_code
_entity_poly.pdbx_strand_id
1 'polypeptide(L)'
;MTSTKASKTSVAPPKLPPGEQWSGYSMRPWLKKDRDNVTIMYSFVERRKSYFLRAYFKRSGLKHIDMGDHIKEDVRWGKEYGNRMECNPMYFTSGSFIRHLLKIEEETGLSRKEIAEKYIFLCGGGQCGPCRYGLYPHEYLKAANDAGFTDIRILIFSSDIGKTPETKGHAFRFGLPFRINMAIAIILADLLHAAECALRSYAVDKDQVDGVLEKAEEMLLEALESRFYLHTVPKALRRVGRMFAAVARHDATLPLIFVTGEFFANLSHNDGNYHLRKFISAEGCEPIPGSFTQRTFYDNWRRTTEAKRGLEFSGSKEETKMWKKMLKKQRTSSTVIRYFYDKYVKALNPASFGGRCELLDLDELAETAKHLYHPEIFGGEGNLEVAEALHMAGKVDGFISSKPFGCMPSSGVSDGVQAKVTALHPEINFLSIETSGDNDVNILSRVSMLLLKAKQTAAKRLNAREAAEKPVVVPALGDEVEIPAEPAPAPKAWQRPAERPAQRSS
;
A
#
# COMPACT_ATOMS: atom_id res chain seq x y z
N MET A 1 -56.93 0.87 -21.74
CA MET A 1 -55.75 1.76 -21.78
C MET A 1 -55.91 2.81 -20.70
N THR A 2 -55.46 2.54 -19.51
CA THR A 2 -55.50 3.47 -18.34
C THR A 2 -54.08 3.86 -18.03
N SER A 3 -53.72 5.12 -18.37
CA SER A 3 -52.44 5.75 -18.15
C SER A 3 -52.34 6.11 -16.67
N THR A 4 -51.49 5.41 -15.90
CA THR A 4 -51.07 5.77 -14.56
C THR A 4 -50.01 6.88 -14.64
N LYS A 5 -50.43 8.11 -14.36
CA LYS A 5 -49.52 9.25 -14.16
C LYS A 5 -48.65 8.99 -12.92
N ALA A 6 -47.37 8.68 -13.10
CA ALA A 6 -46.40 8.70 -12.03
C ALA A 6 -46.21 10.16 -11.56
N SER A 7 -46.58 10.42 -10.32
CA SER A 7 -46.32 11.69 -9.62
C SER A 7 -44.84 11.89 -9.44
N LYS A 8 -44.26 12.81 -10.21
CA LYS A 8 -42.89 13.33 -9.98
C LYS A 8 -42.96 14.36 -8.85
N THR A 9 -42.90 13.92 -7.62
CA THR A 9 -42.57 14.83 -6.52
C THR A 9 -41.02 14.99 -6.54
N SER A 10 -40.54 15.99 -7.26
CA SER A 10 -39.16 16.46 -7.09
C SER A 10 -39.09 17.18 -5.74
N VAL A 11 -38.64 16.50 -4.71
CA VAL A 11 -38.27 17.13 -3.45
C VAL A 11 -37.04 17.97 -3.73
N ALA A 12 -37.19 19.30 -3.64
CA ALA A 12 -36.03 20.18 -3.75
C ALA A 12 -35.01 19.83 -2.64
N PRO A 13 -33.73 19.80 -2.94
CA PRO A 13 -32.72 19.49 -1.93
C PRO A 13 -32.83 20.50 -0.77
N PRO A 14 -32.64 20.04 0.47
CA PRO A 14 -32.69 20.93 1.63
C PRO A 14 -31.64 22.03 1.46
N LYS A 15 -32.00 23.28 1.76
CA LYS A 15 -31.10 24.41 1.79
C LYS A 15 -30.11 24.20 2.95
N LEU A 16 -28.86 24.00 2.65
CA LEU A 16 -27.82 23.90 3.67
C LEU A 16 -27.48 25.29 4.24
N PRO A 17 -27.16 25.37 5.54
CA PRO A 17 -26.59 26.58 6.11
C PRO A 17 -25.29 26.99 5.41
N PRO A 18 -24.95 28.28 5.38
CA PRO A 18 -23.68 28.73 4.80
C PRO A 18 -22.47 28.03 5.46
N GLY A 19 -21.65 27.37 4.66
CA GLY A 19 -20.45 26.64 5.13
C GLY A 19 -20.64 25.16 5.38
N GLU A 20 -21.88 24.63 5.29
CA GLU A 20 -22.11 23.17 5.35
C GLU A 20 -22.02 22.55 3.94
N GLN A 21 -21.28 21.45 3.85
CA GLN A 21 -21.17 20.67 2.62
C GLN A 21 -22.31 19.66 2.55
N TRP A 22 -23.05 19.64 1.42
CA TRP A 22 -24.09 18.65 1.18
C TRP A 22 -23.50 17.23 1.20
N SER A 23 -24.06 16.34 2.02
CA SER A 23 -23.82 14.90 1.95
C SER A 23 -25.11 14.22 1.49
N GLY A 24 -25.06 13.55 0.34
CA GLY A 24 -26.24 12.90 -0.26
C GLY A 24 -26.85 11.77 0.56
N TYR A 25 -26.14 11.31 1.58
CA TYR A 25 -26.57 10.23 2.45
C TYR A 25 -26.34 10.61 3.91
N SER A 26 -27.40 10.61 4.72
CA SER A 26 -27.24 10.77 6.16
C SER A 26 -26.75 9.45 6.76
N MET A 27 -25.57 9.48 7.37
CA MET A 27 -25.06 8.30 8.08
C MET A 27 -25.79 8.16 9.42
N ARG A 28 -26.54 7.07 9.57
CA ARG A 28 -27.17 6.75 10.84
C ARG A 28 -26.11 6.50 11.92
N PRO A 29 -26.12 7.21 13.06
CA PRO A 29 -25.10 7.03 14.09
C PRO A 29 -25.22 5.66 14.78
N TRP A 30 -24.10 5.06 15.11
CA TRP A 30 -24.03 3.89 15.98
C TRP A 30 -23.84 4.35 17.43
N LEU A 31 -24.90 4.29 18.21
CA LEU A 31 -24.92 4.79 19.59
C LEU A 31 -24.46 3.70 20.59
N LYS A 32 -24.02 4.12 21.77
CA LYS A 32 -23.55 3.21 22.83
C LYS A 32 -24.61 2.18 23.26
N LYS A 33 -25.89 2.54 23.27
CA LYS A 33 -26.98 1.63 23.59
C LYS A 33 -27.14 0.46 22.62
N ASP A 34 -26.66 0.64 21.37
CA ASP A 34 -26.76 -0.35 20.30
C ASP A 34 -25.47 -1.18 20.14
N ARG A 35 -24.50 -0.97 21.03
CA ARG A 35 -23.15 -1.56 20.91
C ARG A 35 -23.16 -3.08 20.81
N ASP A 36 -23.92 -3.72 21.66
CA ASP A 36 -23.93 -5.19 21.79
C ASP A 36 -24.80 -5.87 20.73
N ASN A 37 -25.63 -5.08 20.02
CA ASN A 37 -26.55 -5.55 18.98
C ASN A 37 -26.02 -5.36 17.56
N VAL A 38 -24.85 -4.73 17.41
CA VAL A 38 -24.28 -4.41 16.11
C VAL A 38 -22.97 -5.15 15.87
N THR A 39 -22.87 -5.77 14.70
CA THR A 39 -21.67 -6.48 14.23
C THR A 39 -20.89 -5.61 13.26
N ILE A 40 -19.61 -5.42 13.50
CA ILE A 40 -18.70 -4.69 12.62
C ILE A 40 -18.23 -5.63 11.50
N MET A 41 -18.48 -5.27 10.25
CA MET A 41 -17.89 -5.89 9.06
C MET A 41 -16.70 -5.07 8.62
N TYR A 42 -15.59 -5.70 8.29
CA TYR A 42 -14.40 -5.00 7.83
C TYR A 42 -13.52 -5.90 6.95
N SER A 43 -12.75 -5.25 6.08
CA SER A 43 -11.67 -5.86 5.33
C SER A 43 -10.52 -4.85 5.19
N PHE A 44 -9.35 -5.35 4.82
CA PHE A 44 -8.22 -4.54 4.38
C PHE A 44 -7.86 -4.90 2.93
N VAL A 45 -6.90 -4.19 2.38
CA VAL A 45 -6.36 -4.48 1.04
C VAL A 45 -5.82 -5.92 0.93
N GLU A 46 -5.40 -6.49 2.07
CA GLU A 46 -4.87 -7.85 2.16
C GLU A 46 -5.31 -8.49 3.49
N ARG A 47 -5.65 -9.77 3.44
CA ARG A 47 -6.26 -10.57 4.51
C ARG A 47 -5.51 -10.53 5.84
N ARG A 48 -4.17 -10.64 5.85
CA ARG A 48 -3.39 -10.71 7.09
C ARG A 48 -3.60 -9.50 7.99
N LYS A 49 -3.82 -8.32 7.41
CA LYS A 49 -4.06 -7.08 8.17
C LYS A 49 -5.39 -7.13 8.90
N SER A 50 -6.45 -7.56 8.22
CA SER A 50 -7.77 -7.76 8.84
C SER A 50 -7.75 -8.90 9.85
N TYR A 51 -7.08 -10.01 9.52
CA TYR A 51 -6.90 -11.17 10.38
C TYR A 51 -6.26 -10.83 11.73
N PHE A 52 -5.19 -10.04 11.75
CA PHE A 52 -4.56 -9.62 12.99
C PHE A 52 -5.37 -8.57 13.76
N LEU A 53 -6.10 -7.69 13.07
CA LEU A 53 -6.96 -6.70 13.71
C LEU A 53 -8.12 -7.35 14.47
N ARG A 54 -8.53 -8.55 14.10
CA ARG A 54 -9.52 -9.38 14.79
C ARG A 54 -9.24 -9.52 16.29
N ALA A 55 -7.98 -9.63 16.68
CA ALA A 55 -7.56 -9.69 18.08
C ALA A 55 -7.97 -8.47 18.90
N TYR A 56 -7.94 -7.28 18.30
CA TYR A 56 -8.42 -6.06 18.97
C TYR A 56 -9.92 -6.10 19.22
N PHE A 57 -10.72 -6.44 18.21
CA PHE A 57 -12.18 -6.51 18.33
C PHE A 57 -12.59 -7.54 19.37
N LYS A 58 -11.98 -8.74 19.33
CA LYS A 58 -12.22 -9.81 20.32
C LYS A 58 -11.93 -9.33 21.75
N ARG A 59 -10.76 -8.73 22.00
CA ARG A 59 -10.43 -8.19 23.35
C ARG A 59 -11.33 -7.04 23.78
N SER A 60 -11.88 -6.29 22.84
CA SER A 60 -12.80 -5.18 23.11
C SER A 60 -14.24 -5.64 23.32
N GLY A 61 -14.54 -6.93 23.22
CA GLY A 61 -15.90 -7.49 23.32
C GLY A 61 -16.83 -7.00 22.20
N LEU A 62 -16.29 -6.65 21.02
CA LEU A 62 -17.08 -6.19 19.89
C LEU A 62 -17.39 -7.36 18.94
N LYS A 63 -18.65 -7.51 18.55
CA LYS A 63 -19.04 -8.45 17.50
C LYS A 63 -18.44 -7.98 16.17
N HIS A 64 -17.80 -8.88 15.43
CA HIS A 64 -17.13 -8.53 14.20
C HIS A 64 -17.09 -9.67 13.19
N ILE A 65 -17.04 -9.31 11.92
CA ILE A 65 -16.82 -10.20 10.77
C ILE A 65 -15.65 -9.67 9.98
N ASP A 66 -14.59 -10.48 9.86
CA ASP A 66 -13.52 -10.27 8.91
C ASP A 66 -13.98 -10.80 7.54
N MET A 67 -14.10 -9.91 6.56
CA MET A 67 -14.57 -10.27 5.22
C MET A 67 -13.48 -10.96 4.37
N GLY A 68 -12.25 -11.05 4.88
CA GLY A 68 -11.15 -11.73 4.22
C GLY A 68 -10.61 -10.97 3.00
N ASP A 69 -10.07 -11.76 2.04
CA ASP A 69 -9.53 -11.23 0.79
C ASP A 69 -10.61 -10.80 -0.19
N HIS A 70 -10.24 -9.84 -1.02
CA HIS A 70 -10.99 -9.49 -2.22
C HIS A 70 -10.72 -10.51 -3.32
N ILE A 71 -11.79 -11.07 -3.88
CA ILE A 71 -11.72 -12.12 -4.90
C ILE A 71 -12.29 -11.63 -6.24
N LYS A 72 -11.97 -12.33 -7.31
CA LYS A 72 -12.42 -11.99 -8.69
C LYS A 72 -13.94 -11.85 -8.81
N GLU A 73 -14.68 -12.66 -8.05
CA GLU A 73 -16.15 -12.58 -8.02
C GLU A 73 -16.66 -11.24 -7.48
N ASP A 74 -15.94 -10.60 -6.57
CA ASP A 74 -16.30 -9.28 -6.02
C ASP A 74 -16.45 -8.22 -7.10
N VAL A 75 -15.62 -8.28 -8.16
CA VAL A 75 -15.67 -7.33 -9.27
C VAL A 75 -17.04 -7.37 -9.98
N ARG A 76 -17.66 -8.55 -10.10
CA ARG A 76 -18.98 -8.69 -10.68
C ARG A 76 -20.02 -7.90 -9.88
N TRP A 77 -20.08 -8.14 -8.57
CA TRP A 77 -21.01 -7.43 -7.69
C TRP A 77 -20.72 -5.92 -7.61
N GLY A 78 -19.44 -5.55 -7.63
CA GLY A 78 -19.04 -4.15 -7.66
C GLY A 78 -19.44 -3.44 -8.95
N LYS A 79 -19.37 -4.10 -10.11
CA LYS A 79 -19.82 -3.55 -11.41
C LYS A 79 -21.35 -3.49 -11.51
N GLU A 80 -22.06 -4.42 -10.86
CA GLU A 80 -23.51 -4.47 -10.89
C GLU A 80 -24.14 -3.33 -10.08
N TYR A 81 -23.66 -3.08 -8.85
CA TYR A 81 -24.23 -2.10 -7.94
C TYR A 81 -23.44 -0.79 -7.82
N GLY A 82 -22.19 -0.76 -8.24
CA GLY A 82 -21.37 0.43 -8.23
C GLY A 82 -21.63 1.37 -9.41
N ASN A 83 -21.08 2.58 -9.33
CA ASN A 83 -21.08 3.50 -10.46
C ASN A 83 -20.17 3.03 -11.57
N ARG A 84 -20.46 3.44 -12.80
CA ARG A 84 -19.58 3.20 -13.95
C ARG A 84 -18.38 4.13 -13.90
N MET A 85 -17.30 3.73 -14.58
CA MET A 85 -16.07 4.52 -14.70
C MET A 85 -15.32 4.73 -13.37
N GLU A 86 -15.58 3.91 -12.36
CA GLU A 86 -14.80 3.88 -11.13
C GLU A 86 -13.46 3.16 -11.32
N CYS A 87 -12.51 3.40 -10.41
CA CYS A 87 -11.25 2.65 -10.40
C CYS A 87 -11.49 1.21 -9.93
N ASN A 88 -10.70 0.29 -10.43
CA ASN A 88 -10.88 -1.14 -10.18
C ASN A 88 -10.94 -1.55 -8.70
N PRO A 89 -10.16 -0.95 -7.76
CA PRO A 89 -10.28 -1.25 -6.33
C PRO A 89 -11.68 -0.96 -5.77
N MET A 90 -12.39 0.03 -6.32
CA MET A 90 -13.76 0.33 -5.90
C MET A 90 -14.68 -0.85 -6.20
N TYR A 91 -14.55 -1.48 -7.38
CA TYR A 91 -15.35 -2.65 -7.75
C TYR A 91 -15.05 -3.86 -6.85
N PHE A 92 -13.77 -4.09 -6.49
CA PHE A 92 -13.41 -5.16 -5.56
C PHE A 92 -14.00 -4.92 -4.18
N THR A 93 -13.81 -3.71 -3.63
CA THR A 93 -14.19 -3.43 -2.24
C THR A 93 -15.69 -3.28 -2.05
N SER A 94 -16.41 -2.61 -2.97
CA SER A 94 -17.87 -2.53 -2.92
C SER A 94 -18.52 -3.87 -3.19
N GLY A 95 -17.99 -4.62 -4.16
CA GLY A 95 -18.49 -5.96 -4.46
C GLY A 95 -18.31 -6.93 -3.31
N SER A 96 -17.15 -6.93 -2.66
CA SER A 96 -16.93 -7.71 -1.45
C SER A 96 -17.93 -7.36 -0.35
N PHE A 97 -18.21 -6.08 -0.16
CA PHE A 97 -19.20 -5.63 0.80
C PHE A 97 -20.61 -6.16 0.46
N ILE A 98 -21.05 -6.00 -0.78
CA ILE A 98 -22.38 -6.50 -1.23
C ILE A 98 -22.46 -8.02 -1.14
N ARG A 99 -21.45 -8.75 -1.62
CA ARG A 99 -21.42 -10.22 -1.53
C ARG A 99 -21.57 -10.71 -0.09
N HIS A 100 -20.92 -10.06 0.86
CA HIS A 100 -21.05 -10.43 2.28
C HIS A 100 -22.43 -10.09 2.86
N LEU A 101 -23.06 -8.99 2.45
CA LEU A 101 -24.43 -8.68 2.86
C LEU A 101 -25.43 -9.71 2.34
N LEU A 102 -25.30 -10.12 1.08
CA LEU A 102 -26.12 -11.17 0.47
C LEU A 102 -25.89 -12.53 1.14
N LYS A 103 -24.64 -12.86 1.46
CA LYS A 103 -24.30 -14.07 2.21
C LYS A 103 -24.93 -14.08 3.61
N ILE A 104 -24.93 -12.95 4.33
CA ILE A 104 -25.59 -12.81 5.62
C ILE A 104 -27.10 -12.99 5.49
N GLU A 105 -27.73 -12.44 4.44
CA GLU A 105 -29.16 -12.62 4.14
C GLU A 105 -29.47 -14.13 3.98
N GLU A 106 -28.68 -14.83 3.18
CA GLU A 106 -28.83 -16.25 2.92
C GLU A 106 -28.63 -17.13 4.17
N GLU A 107 -27.56 -16.88 4.94
CA GLU A 107 -27.20 -17.68 6.10
C GLU A 107 -28.10 -17.44 7.32
N THR A 108 -28.65 -16.25 7.47
CA THR A 108 -29.42 -15.87 8.65
C THR A 108 -30.93 -15.79 8.43
N GLY A 109 -31.38 -15.70 7.20
CA GLY A 109 -32.79 -15.45 6.86
C GLY A 109 -33.31 -14.09 7.30
N LEU A 110 -32.43 -13.17 7.74
CA LEU A 110 -32.84 -11.81 8.12
C LEU A 110 -33.24 -11.00 6.90
N SER A 111 -34.24 -10.14 7.07
CA SER A 111 -34.58 -9.16 6.04
C SER A 111 -33.43 -8.15 5.84
N ARG A 112 -33.31 -7.55 4.66
CA ARG A 112 -32.29 -6.53 4.36
C ARG A 112 -32.36 -5.34 5.30
N LYS A 113 -33.56 -4.98 5.77
CA LYS A 113 -33.76 -3.95 6.79
C LYS A 113 -33.16 -4.36 8.14
N GLU A 114 -33.38 -5.58 8.61
CA GLU A 114 -32.78 -6.08 9.84
C GLU A 114 -31.26 -6.18 9.75
N ILE A 115 -30.72 -6.56 8.56
CA ILE A 115 -29.27 -6.57 8.30
C ILE A 115 -28.72 -5.15 8.42
N ALA A 116 -29.36 -4.16 7.80
CA ALA A 116 -28.94 -2.76 7.89
C ALA A 116 -28.98 -2.21 9.33
N GLU A 117 -29.86 -2.76 10.19
CA GLU A 117 -29.93 -2.41 11.62
C GLU A 117 -28.87 -3.11 12.47
N LYS A 118 -28.49 -4.35 12.13
CA LYS A 118 -27.59 -5.19 12.94
C LYS A 118 -26.13 -5.14 12.52
N TYR A 119 -25.82 -4.64 11.32
CA TYR A 119 -24.47 -4.62 10.78
C TYR A 119 -24.01 -3.19 10.48
N ILE A 120 -22.71 -2.98 10.57
CA ILE A 120 -22.03 -1.74 10.22
C ILE A 120 -20.75 -2.05 9.46
N PHE A 121 -20.51 -1.38 8.36
CA PHE A 121 -19.29 -1.57 7.58
C PHE A 121 -18.24 -0.55 7.99
N LEU A 122 -17.09 -1.05 8.50
CA LEU A 122 -15.90 -0.24 8.77
C LEU A 122 -15.07 -0.15 7.51
N CYS A 123 -15.00 1.01 6.92
CA CYS A 123 -14.23 1.27 5.71
C CYS A 123 -13.15 2.31 5.93
N GLY A 124 -12.12 2.25 5.08
CA GLY A 124 -11.23 3.36 4.85
C GLY A 124 -11.92 4.41 3.98
N GLY A 125 -11.47 5.63 4.10
CA GLY A 125 -11.91 6.75 3.29
C GLY A 125 -11.06 7.95 3.64
N GLY A 126 -10.75 8.77 2.69
CA GLY A 126 -9.95 9.94 2.95
C GLY A 126 -9.67 10.74 1.69
N GLN A 127 -9.49 12.03 1.85
CA GLN A 127 -9.09 12.88 0.76
C GLN A 127 -7.60 12.67 0.45
N CYS A 128 -7.31 12.43 -0.82
CA CYS A 128 -5.98 12.19 -1.32
C CYS A 128 -5.79 12.92 -2.67
N GLY A 129 -6.11 14.23 -2.71
CA GLY A 129 -6.07 15.03 -3.93
C GLY A 129 -7.04 14.48 -4.99
N PRO A 130 -6.58 14.20 -6.23
CA PRO A 130 -7.41 13.69 -7.32
C PRO A 130 -7.80 12.20 -7.17
N CYS A 131 -7.37 11.51 -6.11
CA CYS A 131 -7.68 10.10 -5.89
C CYS A 131 -9.17 9.90 -5.59
N ARG A 132 -9.79 8.93 -6.27
CA ARG A 132 -11.21 8.56 -6.06
C ARG A 132 -11.50 7.96 -4.70
N TYR A 133 -10.49 7.53 -3.95
CA TYR A 133 -10.63 6.96 -2.62
C TYR A 133 -11.43 7.85 -1.64
N GLY A 134 -11.41 9.17 -1.85
CA GLY A 134 -12.25 10.11 -1.10
C GLY A 134 -13.75 9.90 -1.25
N LEU A 135 -14.21 9.29 -2.35
CA LEU A 135 -15.63 9.02 -2.65
C LEU A 135 -16.10 7.63 -2.20
N TYR A 136 -15.20 6.73 -1.83
CA TYR A 136 -15.54 5.34 -1.51
C TYR A 136 -16.67 5.17 -0.47
N PRO A 137 -16.74 5.92 0.63
CA PRO A 137 -17.86 5.78 1.56
C PRO A 137 -19.23 6.05 0.93
N HIS A 138 -19.32 7.00 -0.01
CA HIS A 138 -20.55 7.29 -0.74
C HIS A 138 -20.89 6.19 -1.74
N GLU A 139 -19.89 5.62 -2.41
CA GLU A 139 -20.07 4.50 -3.33
C GLU A 139 -20.57 3.24 -2.61
N TYR A 140 -20.04 2.95 -1.41
CA TYR A 140 -20.55 1.84 -0.59
C TYR A 140 -22.00 2.03 -0.19
N LEU A 141 -22.39 3.25 0.22
CA LEU A 141 -23.79 3.56 0.56
C LEU A 141 -24.70 3.44 -0.65
N LYS A 142 -24.27 3.97 -1.80
CA LYS A 142 -25.03 3.84 -3.06
C LYS A 142 -25.20 2.37 -3.43
N ALA A 143 -24.11 1.60 -3.49
CA ALA A 143 -24.15 0.20 -3.86
C ALA A 143 -25.06 -0.63 -2.93
N ALA A 144 -24.98 -0.39 -1.62
CA ALA A 144 -25.85 -1.06 -0.66
C ALA A 144 -27.33 -0.68 -0.82
N ASN A 145 -27.63 0.60 -1.07
CA ASN A 145 -29.00 1.06 -1.33
C ASN A 145 -29.58 0.44 -2.60
N ASP A 146 -28.81 0.40 -3.68
CA ASP A 146 -29.22 -0.23 -4.95
C ASP A 146 -29.41 -1.74 -4.80
N ALA A 147 -28.62 -2.38 -3.92
CA ALA A 147 -28.81 -3.77 -3.53
C ALA A 147 -29.94 -3.98 -2.51
N GLY A 148 -30.71 -2.93 -2.16
CA GLY A 148 -31.86 -2.99 -1.25
C GLY A 148 -31.52 -3.00 0.25
N PHE A 149 -30.25 -2.82 0.65
CA PHE A 149 -29.84 -2.65 2.05
C PHE A 149 -29.88 -1.18 2.45
N THR A 150 -31.06 -0.58 2.39
CA THR A 150 -31.27 0.82 2.72
C THR A 150 -30.91 1.13 4.17
N ASP A 151 -30.39 2.33 4.42
CA ASP A 151 -29.98 2.81 5.75
C ASP A 151 -28.87 2.00 6.45
N ILE A 152 -28.11 1.20 5.72
CA ILE A 152 -26.95 0.52 6.29
C ILE A 152 -25.91 1.54 6.78
N ARG A 153 -25.29 1.25 7.90
CA ARG A 153 -24.32 2.14 8.52
C ARG A 153 -22.93 1.91 7.96
N ILE A 154 -22.24 3.01 7.62
CA ILE A 154 -20.83 3.02 7.24
C ILE A 154 -20.06 3.74 8.34
N LEU A 155 -18.99 3.11 8.83
CA LEU A 155 -18.07 3.68 9.81
C LEU A 155 -16.74 4.01 9.12
N ILE A 156 -16.52 5.29 8.83
CA ILE A 156 -15.31 5.73 8.16
C ILE A 156 -14.17 5.85 9.17
N PHE A 157 -13.01 5.29 8.86
CA PHE A 157 -11.82 5.45 9.67
C PHE A 157 -11.36 6.92 9.70
N SER A 158 -11.78 7.63 10.75
CA SER A 158 -11.45 9.04 10.96
C SER A 158 -11.03 9.32 12.40
N SER A 159 -10.17 10.32 12.58
CA SER A 159 -9.78 10.80 13.92
C SER A 159 -10.86 11.65 14.59
N ASP A 160 -11.92 12.01 13.87
CA ASP A 160 -12.89 13.00 14.32
C ASP A 160 -14.21 12.39 14.80
N ILE A 161 -14.39 11.07 14.66
CA ILE A 161 -15.52 10.36 15.24
C ILE A 161 -15.59 10.60 16.75
N GLY A 162 -16.73 11.07 17.20
CA GLY A 162 -17.03 11.41 18.60
C GLY A 162 -16.62 12.82 19.01
N LYS A 163 -16.12 13.65 18.07
CA LYS A 163 -15.76 15.05 18.30
C LYS A 163 -16.76 16.03 17.71
N THR A 164 -17.50 15.64 16.70
CA THR A 164 -18.57 16.45 16.10
C THR A 164 -19.90 16.18 16.81
N PRO A 165 -20.86 17.11 16.77
CA PRO A 165 -22.18 16.90 17.36
C PRO A 165 -22.86 15.62 16.86
N GLU A 166 -22.75 15.30 15.57
CA GLU A 166 -23.38 14.16 14.89
C GLU A 166 -22.76 12.83 15.35
N THR A 167 -21.47 12.85 15.72
CA THR A 167 -20.72 11.67 16.18
C THR A 167 -20.63 11.58 17.71
N LYS A 168 -21.23 12.52 18.44
CA LYS A 168 -21.25 12.51 19.91
C LYS A 168 -22.07 11.32 20.41
N GLY A 169 -21.46 10.50 21.26
CA GLY A 169 -22.15 9.30 21.79
C GLY A 169 -21.98 8.03 20.94
N HIS A 170 -21.18 8.08 19.87
CA HIS A 170 -20.84 6.89 19.08
C HIS A 170 -20.30 5.76 19.97
N ALA A 171 -20.72 4.52 19.66
CA ALA A 171 -20.33 3.30 20.38
C ALA A 171 -18.84 2.97 20.19
N PHE A 172 -18.27 3.34 19.06
CA PHE A 172 -16.89 3.07 18.71
C PHE A 172 -16.09 4.37 18.48
N ARG A 173 -14.88 4.38 18.97
CA ARG A 173 -13.93 5.49 18.74
C ARG A 173 -12.60 4.94 18.28
N PHE A 174 -12.00 5.56 17.28
CA PHE A 174 -10.64 5.26 16.82
C PHE A 174 -9.61 5.85 17.78
N GLY A 175 -9.69 5.43 19.05
CA GLY A 175 -8.80 5.86 20.13
C GLY A 175 -7.37 5.32 19.96
N LEU A 176 -6.49 5.74 20.88
CA LEU A 176 -5.09 5.29 20.86
C LEU A 176 -4.93 3.76 20.89
N PRO A 177 -5.69 2.99 21.70
CA PRO A 177 -5.57 1.52 21.68
C PRO A 177 -5.87 0.90 20.31
N PHE A 178 -6.93 1.37 19.61
CA PHE A 178 -7.24 0.90 18.27
C PHE A 178 -6.10 1.20 17.29
N ARG A 179 -5.58 2.43 17.31
CA ARG A 179 -4.51 2.87 16.40
C ARG A 179 -3.21 2.11 16.60
N ILE A 180 -2.85 1.81 17.85
CA ILE A 180 -1.68 0.97 18.17
C ILE A 180 -1.89 -0.44 17.64
N ASN A 181 -3.04 -1.06 17.89
CA ASN A 181 -3.33 -2.41 17.41
C ASN A 181 -3.37 -2.49 15.88
N MET A 182 -3.93 -1.48 15.21
CA MET A 182 -3.93 -1.40 13.76
C MET A 182 -2.50 -1.27 13.21
N ALA A 183 -1.66 -0.41 13.80
CA ALA A 183 -0.27 -0.29 13.40
C ALA A 183 0.49 -1.61 13.58
N ILE A 184 0.28 -2.30 14.70
CA ILE A 184 0.87 -3.62 14.97
C ILE A 184 0.39 -4.66 13.96
N ALA A 185 -0.91 -4.72 13.67
CA ALA A 185 -1.48 -5.64 12.68
C ALA A 185 -0.88 -5.41 11.28
N ILE A 186 -0.71 -4.16 10.88
CA ILE A 186 -0.07 -3.78 9.62
C ILE A 186 1.38 -4.24 9.59
N ILE A 187 2.16 -3.94 10.63
CA ILE A 187 3.58 -4.32 10.72
C ILE A 187 3.74 -5.84 10.65
N LEU A 188 2.94 -6.60 11.41
CA LEU A 188 3.03 -8.06 11.42
C LEU A 188 2.69 -8.65 10.04
N ALA A 189 1.66 -8.13 9.39
CA ALA A 189 1.30 -8.56 8.03
C ALA A 189 2.43 -8.28 7.03
N ASP A 190 3.04 -7.09 7.07
CA ASP A 190 4.16 -6.73 6.20
C ASP A 190 5.39 -7.62 6.45
N LEU A 191 5.70 -7.94 7.72
CA LEU A 191 6.80 -8.83 8.08
C LEU A 191 6.58 -10.26 7.58
N LEU A 192 5.37 -10.80 7.74
CA LEU A 192 5.03 -12.12 7.19
C LEU A 192 5.06 -12.13 5.67
N HIS A 193 4.66 -11.02 5.04
CA HIS A 193 4.70 -10.90 3.59
C HIS A 193 6.14 -10.87 3.05
N ALA A 194 7.03 -10.13 3.72
CA ALA A 194 8.45 -10.15 3.40
C ALA A 194 9.06 -11.55 3.58
N ALA A 195 8.65 -12.27 4.64
CA ALA A 195 9.05 -13.66 4.86
C ALA A 195 8.53 -14.58 3.74
N GLU A 196 7.26 -14.43 3.34
CA GLU A 196 6.68 -15.20 2.24
C GLU A 196 7.45 -15.02 0.94
N CYS A 197 7.78 -13.78 0.56
CA CYS A 197 8.56 -13.49 -0.64
C CYS A 197 9.92 -14.21 -0.61
N ALA A 198 10.66 -14.11 0.49
CA ALA A 198 11.95 -14.77 0.64
C ALA A 198 11.83 -16.30 0.64
N LEU A 199 10.94 -16.86 1.46
CA LEU A 199 10.79 -18.33 1.59
C LEU A 199 10.34 -18.95 0.26
N ARG A 200 9.32 -18.39 -0.41
CA ARG A 200 8.86 -18.94 -1.70
C ARG A 200 9.90 -18.88 -2.80
N SER A 201 10.79 -17.89 -2.76
CA SER A 201 11.84 -17.76 -3.77
C SER A 201 12.96 -18.78 -3.57
N TYR A 202 13.34 -19.07 -2.33
CA TYR A 202 14.53 -19.87 -2.03
C TYR A 202 14.27 -21.24 -1.42
N ALA A 203 13.07 -21.54 -0.92
CA ALA A 203 12.78 -22.84 -0.30
C ALA A 203 13.00 -24.01 -1.27
N VAL A 204 13.65 -25.08 -0.77
CA VAL A 204 13.81 -26.34 -1.48
C VAL A 204 12.44 -27.00 -1.67
N ASP A 205 11.62 -27.02 -0.62
CA ASP A 205 10.25 -27.49 -0.65
C ASP A 205 9.30 -26.30 -0.52
N LYS A 206 8.66 -25.95 -1.64
CA LYS A 206 7.72 -24.82 -1.71
C LYS A 206 6.38 -25.12 -1.05
N ASP A 207 5.97 -26.37 -0.97
CA ASP A 207 4.70 -26.77 -0.34
C ASP A 207 4.77 -26.61 1.19
N GLN A 208 5.95 -26.80 1.77
CA GLN A 208 6.19 -26.54 3.20
C GLN A 208 5.96 -25.07 3.59
N VAL A 209 6.15 -24.12 2.66
CA VAL A 209 6.11 -22.67 2.95
C VAL A 209 4.71 -22.25 3.42
N ASP A 210 3.64 -22.76 2.79
CA ASP A 210 2.27 -22.40 3.18
C ASP A 210 1.96 -22.83 4.61
N GLY A 211 2.29 -24.06 4.98
CA GLY A 211 2.07 -24.57 6.35
C GLY A 211 2.88 -23.83 7.42
N VAL A 212 4.11 -23.41 7.07
CA VAL A 212 4.96 -22.64 7.99
C VAL A 212 4.42 -21.23 8.18
N LEU A 213 3.91 -20.59 7.12
CA LEU A 213 3.29 -19.26 7.20
C LEU A 213 1.96 -19.29 7.95
N GLU A 214 1.11 -20.28 7.72
CA GLU A 214 -0.16 -20.47 8.43
C GLU A 214 0.07 -20.61 9.93
N LYS A 215 1.01 -21.48 10.34
CA LYS A 215 1.41 -21.63 11.73
C LYS A 215 1.97 -20.33 12.34
N ALA A 216 2.69 -19.54 11.56
CA ALA A 216 3.18 -18.24 12.01
C ALA A 216 2.02 -17.26 12.25
N GLU A 217 1.02 -17.23 11.35
CA GLU A 217 -0.18 -16.40 11.50
C GLU A 217 -0.94 -16.76 12.78
N GLU A 218 -1.16 -18.05 13.04
CA GLU A 218 -1.84 -18.53 14.24
C GLU A 218 -1.11 -18.13 15.53
N MET A 219 0.20 -18.37 15.58
CA MET A 219 1.03 -18.01 16.74
C MET A 219 1.03 -16.51 17.03
N LEU A 220 1.05 -15.68 15.99
CA LEU A 220 1.02 -14.22 16.14
C LEU A 220 -0.37 -13.71 16.52
N LEU A 221 -1.45 -14.33 16.01
CA LEU A 221 -2.80 -14.00 16.41
C LEU A 221 -3.04 -14.34 17.89
N GLU A 222 -2.65 -15.53 18.33
CA GLU A 222 -2.73 -15.93 19.75
C GLU A 222 -1.97 -14.93 20.65
N ALA A 223 -0.76 -14.54 20.24
CA ALA A 223 0.03 -13.57 20.96
C ALA A 223 -0.64 -12.18 21.02
N LEU A 224 -1.35 -11.78 19.95
CA LEU A 224 -2.13 -10.53 19.89
C LEU A 224 -3.41 -10.59 20.72
N GLU A 225 -4.03 -11.74 20.88
CA GLU A 225 -5.23 -11.91 21.69
C GLU A 225 -4.95 -11.80 23.19
N SER A 226 -3.70 -11.95 23.61
CA SER A 226 -3.28 -11.75 24.99
C SER A 226 -3.49 -10.29 25.46
N ARG A 227 -3.93 -10.12 26.72
CA ARG A 227 -3.97 -8.76 27.33
C ARG A 227 -2.58 -8.11 27.41
N PHE A 228 -1.52 -8.92 27.41
CA PHE A 228 -0.12 -8.49 27.46
C PHE A 228 0.55 -8.52 26.06
N TYR A 229 -0.21 -8.30 24.99
CA TYR A 229 0.25 -8.42 23.59
C TYR A 229 1.54 -7.65 23.28
N LEU A 230 1.81 -6.52 23.93
CA LEU A 230 3.06 -5.77 23.78
C LEU A 230 4.32 -6.54 24.20
N HIS A 231 4.16 -7.60 25.02
CA HIS A 231 5.23 -8.50 25.46
C HIS A 231 5.18 -9.87 24.78
N THR A 232 3.98 -10.39 24.52
CA THR A 232 3.79 -11.73 23.90
C THR A 232 4.13 -11.71 22.42
N VAL A 233 3.78 -10.65 21.68
CA VAL A 233 4.08 -10.54 20.23
C VAL A 233 5.58 -10.59 19.92
N PRO A 234 6.48 -9.84 20.57
CA PRO A 234 7.91 -9.98 20.32
C PRO A 234 8.48 -11.37 20.68
N LYS A 235 7.88 -12.06 21.67
CA LYS A 235 8.26 -13.45 22.00
C LYS A 235 7.83 -14.41 20.89
N ALA A 236 6.60 -14.26 20.38
CA ALA A 236 6.09 -15.06 19.27
C ALA A 236 6.93 -14.81 17.99
N LEU A 237 7.25 -13.55 17.66
CA LEU A 237 8.09 -13.21 16.50
C LEU A 237 9.46 -13.88 16.57
N ARG A 238 10.12 -13.95 17.73
CA ARG A 238 11.39 -14.69 17.87
C ARG A 238 11.25 -16.18 17.59
N ARG A 239 10.12 -16.79 17.95
CA ARG A 239 9.84 -18.21 17.65
C ARG A 239 9.56 -18.40 16.17
N VAL A 240 8.75 -17.52 15.58
CA VAL A 240 8.45 -17.49 14.13
C VAL A 240 9.74 -17.32 13.32
N GLY A 241 10.61 -16.38 13.68
CA GLY A 241 11.88 -16.18 13.00
C GLY A 241 12.79 -17.42 13.01
N ARG A 242 12.87 -18.14 14.14
CA ARG A 242 13.59 -19.42 14.21
C ARG A 242 12.93 -20.50 13.32
N MET A 243 11.62 -20.51 13.26
CA MET A 243 10.88 -21.45 12.41
C MET A 243 11.14 -21.17 10.93
N PHE A 244 11.16 -19.91 10.52
CA PHE A 244 11.51 -19.51 9.15
C PHE A 244 12.97 -19.80 8.81
N ALA A 245 13.90 -19.57 9.75
CA ALA A 245 15.31 -19.87 9.56
C ALA A 245 15.60 -21.38 9.39
N ALA A 246 14.73 -22.25 9.92
CA ALA A 246 14.83 -23.69 9.79
C ALA A 246 14.32 -24.26 8.45
N VAL A 247 13.65 -23.45 7.61
CA VAL A 247 13.23 -23.87 6.28
C VAL A 247 14.47 -24.06 5.41
N ALA A 248 14.62 -25.25 4.81
CA ALA A 248 15.72 -25.55 3.89
C ALA A 248 15.65 -24.68 2.62
N ARG A 249 16.76 -24.07 2.23
CA ARG A 249 16.83 -23.13 1.11
C ARG A 249 17.99 -23.42 0.18
N HIS A 250 17.78 -23.13 -1.10
CA HIS A 250 18.87 -23.14 -2.07
C HIS A 250 19.82 -21.97 -1.81
N ASP A 251 21.11 -22.24 -1.92
CA ASP A 251 22.14 -21.20 -1.98
C ASP A 251 22.25 -20.71 -3.42
N ALA A 252 21.42 -19.73 -3.76
CA ALA A 252 21.35 -19.16 -5.11
C ALA A 252 21.18 -17.63 -5.04
N THR A 253 21.69 -16.95 -6.04
CA THR A 253 21.44 -15.51 -6.23
C THR A 253 20.38 -15.35 -7.32
N LEU A 254 19.16 -15.01 -6.90
CA LEU A 254 18.05 -14.82 -7.82
C LEU A 254 17.97 -13.38 -8.33
N PRO A 255 17.40 -13.17 -9.54
CA PRO A 255 17.08 -11.83 -10.01
C PRO A 255 16.12 -11.12 -9.07
N LEU A 256 16.41 -9.86 -8.73
CA LEU A 256 15.58 -9.04 -7.85
C LEU A 256 14.56 -8.25 -8.65
N ILE A 257 13.29 -8.39 -8.31
CA ILE A 257 12.18 -7.70 -8.95
C ILE A 257 11.50 -6.78 -7.94
N PHE A 258 11.60 -5.47 -8.15
CA PHE A 258 10.90 -4.49 -7.32
C PHE A 258 9.48 -4.27 -7.86
N VAL A 259 8.50 -4.41 -6.98
CA VAL A 259 7.08 -4.17 -7.33
C VAL A 259 6.57 -2.97 -6.54
N THR A 260 6.29 -1.90 -7.26
CA THR A 260 5.64 -0.70 -6.75
C THR A 260 4.31 -0.45 -7.43
N GLY A 261 3.72 0.71 -7.20
CA GLY A 261 2.51 1.18 -7.85
C GLY A 261 1.45 1.67 -6.90
N GLU A 262 0.23 1.69 -7.41
CA GLU A 262 -0.92 2.16 -6.65
C GLU A 262 -1.19 1.25 -5.44
N PHE A 263 -1.68 1.85 -4.39
CA PHE A 263 -1.87 1.27 -3.07
C PHE A 263 -2.57 -0.10 -3.08
N PHE A 264 -3.73 -0.24 -3.74
CA PHE A 264 -4.45 -1.51 -3.80
C PHE A 264 -3.73 -2.52 -4.68
N ALA A 265 -3.37 -2.12 -5.90
CA ALA A 265 -2.73 -3.02 -6.87
C ALA A 265 -1.33 -3.49 -6.43
N ASN A 266 -0.61 -2.67 -5.65
CA ASN A 266 0.69 -3.04 -5.11
C ASN A 266 0.58 -3.89 -3.83
N LEU A 267 -0.32 -3.54 -2.90
CA LEU A 267 -0.36 -4.14 -1.57
C LEU A 267 -1.38 -5.26 -1.39
N SER A 268 -2.26 -5.52 -2.38
CA SER A 268 -3.04 -6.75 -2.42
C SER A 268 -2.14 -7.93 -2.80
N HIS A 269 -2.46 -9.12 -2.30
CA HIS A 269 -1.70 -10.35 -2.53
C HIS A 269 -2.59 -11.48 -3.05
N ASN A 270 -3.69 -11.08 -3.68
CA ASN A 270 -4.79 -11.91 -4.13
C ASN A 270 -5.15 -11.57 -5.59
N ASP A 271 -6.40 -11.82 -5.99
CA ASP A 271 -6.91 -11.54 -7.34
C ASP A 271 -6.80 -10.06 -7.74
N GLY A 272 -6.72 -9.15 -6.77
CA GLY A 272 -6.56 -7.70 -7.02
C GLY A 272 -5.29 -7.32 -7.76
N ASN A 273 -4.24 -8.17 -7.70
CA ASN A 273 -3.02 -8.03 -8.46
C ASN A 273 -2.56 -9.33 -9.15
N TYR A 274 -3.48 -10.24 -9.44
CA TYR A 274 -3.21 -11.49 -10.13
C TYR A 274 -2.17 -12.39 -9.42
N HIS A 275 -2.09 -12.36 -8.10
CA HIS A 275 -1.08 -13.08 -7.30
C HIS A 275 0.36 -12.82 -7.78
N LEU A 276 0.64 -11.61 -8.25
CA LEU A 276 1.86 -11.21 -8.96
C LEU A 276 3.16 -11.69 -8.29
N ARG A 277 3.26 -11.54 -6.97
CA ARG A 277 4.49 -11.91 -6.25
C ARG A 277 4.70 -13.41 -6.17
N LYS A 278 3.62 -14.19 -5.99
CA LYS A 278 3.68 -15.65 -6.08
C LYS A 278 4.13 -16.10 -7.46
N PHE A 279 3.62 -15.45 -8.51
CA PHE A 279 4.03 -15.70 -9.89
C PHE A 279 5.52 -15.41 -10.11
N ILE A 280 6.01 -14.24 -9.66
CA ILE A 280 7.43 -13.88 -9.77
C ILE A 280 8.33 -14.91 -9.07
N SER A 281 7.96 -15.36 -7.86
CA SER A 281 8.71 -16.40 -7.13
C SER A 281 8.66 -17.76 -7.82
N ALA A 282 7.52 -18.13 -8.42
CA ALA A 282 7.37 -19.37 -9.17
C ALA A 282 8.24 -19.39 -10.42
N GLU A 283 8.41 -18.24 -11.06
CA GLU A 283 9.30 -18.03 -12.21
C GLU A 283 10.81 -17.96 -11.84
N GLY A 284 11.20 -18.20 -10.59
CA GLY A 284 12.58 -18.22 -10.14
C GLY A 284 13.23 -16.83 -10.03
N CYS A 285 12.46 -15.84 -9.63
CA CYS A 285 12.92 -14.50 -9.27
C CYS A 285 12.52 -14.16 -7.83
N GLU A 286 13.20 -13.22 -7.20
CA GLU A 286 12.86 -12.74 -5.86
C GLU A 286 12.07 -11.42 -5.96
N PRO A 287 10.77 -11.39 -5.62
CA PRO A 287 10.04 -10.14 -5.53
C PRO A 287 10.41 -9.40 -4.25
N ILE A 288 10.69 -8.10 -4.36
CA ILE A 288 10.82 -7.21 -3.20
C ILE A 288 9.40 -6.76 -2.83
N PRO A 289 8.92 -7.05 -1.60
CA PRO A 289 7.55 -6.77 -1.22
C PRO A 289 7.31 -5.26 -1.02
N GLY A 290 6.16 -4.78 -1.46
CA GLY A 290 5.62 -3.49 -1.01
C GLY A 290 5.23 -3.56 0.47
N SER A 291 5.29 -2.42 1.18
CA SER A 291 4.99 -2.32 2.59
C SER A 291 3.88 -1.32 2.87
N PHE A 292 2.83 -1.76 3.55
CA PHE A 292 1.80 -0.86 4.04
C PHE A 292 2.34 0.07 5.14
N THR A 293 3.33 -0.39 5.89
CA THR A 293 4.06 0.43 6.87
C THR A 293 4.77 1.58 6.18
N GLN A 294 5.48 1.33 5.05
CA GLN A 294 6.08 2.37 4.22
C GLN A 294 5.03 3.38 3.74
N ARG A 295 3.87 2.90 3.30
CA ARG A 295 2.75 3.75 2.91
C ARG A 295 2.24 4.61 4.07
N THR A 296 2.17 4.07 5.28
CA THR A 296 1.77 4.82 6.47
C THR A 296 2.78 5.93 6.80
N PHE A 297 4.07 5.66 6.64
CA PHE A 297 5.11 6.68 6.76
C PHE A 297 4.98 7.76 5.68
N TYR A 298 4.69 7.36 4.44
CA TYR A 298 4.45 8.31 3.35
C TYR A 298 3.27 9.24 3.64
N ASP A 299 2.15 8.73 4.16
CA ASP A 299 1.02 9.57 4.56
C ASP A 299 1.37 10.55 5.68
N ASN A 300 2.16 10.11 6.67
CA ASN A 300 2.65 10.97 7.74
C ASN A 300 3.64 12.02 7.21
N TRP A 301 4.53 11.64 6.29
CA TRP A 301 5.49 12.53 5.63
C TRP A 301 4.78 13.60 4.82
N ARG A 302 3.83 13.22 3.97
CA ARG A 302 3.00 14.13 3.19
C ARG A 302 2.29 15.17 4.07
N ARG A 303 1.62 14.71 5.14
CA ARG A 303 0.95 15.61 6.10
C ARG A 303 1.94 16.48 6.87
N THR A 304 3.15 16.02 7.09
CA THR A 304 4.23 16.81 7.69
C THR A 304 4.67 17.93 6.76
N THR A 305 4.85 17.62 5.48
CA THR A 305 5.17 18.61 4.42
C THR A 305 4.06 19.65 4.27
N GLU A 306 2.79 19.20 4.23
CA GLU A 306 1.62 20.07 4.23
C GLU A 306 1.58 20.99 5.46
N ALA A 307 1.88 20.48 6.66
CA ALA A 307 1.90 21.27 7.88
C ALA A 307 3.06 22.27 7.92
N LYS A 308 4.24 21.92 7.39
CA LYS A 308 5.37 22.86 7.23
C LYS A 308 4.98 24.02 6.31
N ARG A 309 4.40 23.71 5.16
CA ARG A 309 3.90 24.71 4.21
C ARG A 309 2.80 25.59 4.81
N GLY A 310 1.82 24.97 5.51
CA GLY A 310 0.78 25.71 6.20
C GLY A 310 1.32 26.68 7.26
N LEU A 311 2.45 26.37 7.88
CA LEU A 311 3.12 27.27 8.82
C LEU A 311 3.77 28.48 8.13
N GLU A 312 4.34 28.29 6.93
CA GLU A 312 4.92 29.38 6.14
C GLU A 312 3.85 30.40 5.71
N PHE A 313 2.67 29.94 5.37
CA PHE A 313 1.57 30.76 4.85
C PHE A 313 0.51 31.10 5.90
N SER A 314 0.74 30.79 7.18
CA SER A 314 -0.28 31.03 8.21
C SER A 314 -0.46 32.53 8.46
N GLY A 315 -1.70 33.02 8.26
CA GLY A 315 -2.06 34.44 8.47
C GLY A 315 -2.58 34.74 9.87
N SER A 316 -2.83 33.72 10.72
CA SER A 316 -3.39 33.89 12.06
C SER A 316 -2.70 33.02 13.12
N LYS A 317 -2.84 33.43 14.41
CA LYS A 317 -2.34 32.65 15.55
C LYS A 317 -3.05 31.31 15.65
N GLU A 318 -4.32 31.25 15.32
CA GLU A 318 -5.14 30.06 15.34
C GLU A 318 -4.66 29.03 14.30
N GLU A 319 -4.43 29.46 13.07
CA GLU A 319 -3.85 28.63 12.00
C GLU A 319 -2.46 28.13 12.37
N THR A 320 -1.59 29.00 12.85
CA THR A 320 -0.25 28.62 13.33
C THR A 320 -0.33 27.54 14.40
N LYS A 321 -1.26 27.67 15.36
CA LYS A 321 -1.48 26.67 16.43
C LYS A 321 -1.99 25.35 15.86
N MET A 322 -2.89 25.39 14.90
CA MET A 322 -3.43 24.20 14.20
C MET A 322 -2.30 23.44 13.50
N TRP A 323 -1.49 24.11 12.69
CA TRP A 323 -0.40 23.49 11.95
C TRP A 323 0.70 22.93 12.87
N LYS A 324 1.08 23.64 13.92
CA LYS A 324 2.02 23.13 14.95
C LYS A 324 1.50 21.88 15.62
N LYS A 325 0.19 21.81 15.93
CA LYS A 325 -0.45 20.63 16.51
C LYS A 325 -0.43 19.45 15.54
N MET A 326 -0.73 19.70 14.25
CA MET A 326 -0.67 18.69 13.20
C MET A 326 0.75 18.13 13.05
N LEU A 327 1.75 19.00 12.98
CA LEU A 327 3.16 18.61 12.87
C LEU A 327 3.61 17.74 14.07
N LYS A 328 3.26 18.14 15.31
CA LYS A 328 3.54 17.35 16.52
C LYS A 328 2.86 15.96 16.44
N LYS A 329 1.60 15.91 16.00
CA LYS A 329 0.84 14.67 15.87
C LYS A 329 1.50 13.70 14.86
N GLN A 330 1.92 14.20 13.68
CA GLN A 330 2.56 13.34 12.67
C GLN A 330 3.92 12.82 13.15
N ARG A 331 4.75 13.68 13.74
CA ARG A 331 6.04 13.26 14.31
C ARG A 331 5.87 12.18 15.37
N THR A 332 4.94 12.38 16.32
CA THR A 332 4.65 11.38 17.37
C THR A 332 4.16 10.06 16.75
N SER A 333 3.27 10.12 15.75
CA SER A 333 2.78 8.94 15.06
C SER A 333 3.91 8.15 14.40
N SER A 334 4.77 8.83 13.64
CA SER A 334 5.93 8.20 12.98
C SER A 334 6.91 7.60 14.01
N THR A 335 7.21 8.30 15.10
CA THR A 335 8.09 7.78 16.16
C THR A 335 7.54 6.50 16.78
N VAL A 336 6.25 6.46 17.09
CA VAL A 336 5.60 5.27 17.69
C VAL A 336 5.59 4.10 16.73
N ILE A 337 5.23 4.33 15.45
CA ILE A 337 5.21 3.27 14.43
C ILE A 337 6.63 2.75 14.20
N ARG A 338 7.64 3.64 14.11
CA ARG A 338 9.05 3.26 13.94
C ARG A 338 9.53 2.38 15.11
N TYR A 339 9.22 2.78 16.34
CA TYR A 339 9.58 2.00 17.53
C TYR A 339 9.04 0.56 17.47
N PHE A 340 7.76 0.38 17.10
CA PHE A 340 7.19 -0.97 16.97
C PHE A 340 7.79 -1.74 15.79
N TYR A 341 7.99 -1.06 14.67
CA TYR A 341 8.59 -1.67 13.49
C TYR A 341 10.00 -2.21 13.80
N ASP A 342 10.88 -1.38 14.29
CA ASP A 342 12.27 -1.75 14.59
C ASP A 342 12.35 -2.86 15.65
N LYS A 343 11.49 -2.76 16.68
CA LYS A 343 11.38 -3.80 17.72
C LYS A 343 10.94 -5.16 17.14
N TYR A 344 10.03 -5.16 16.20
CA TYR A 344 9.46 -6.38 15.62
C TYR A 344 10.37 -6.96 14.53
N VAL A 345 10.98 -6.13 13.70
CA VAL A 345 12.03 -6.54 12.77
C VAL A 345 13.19 -7.21 13.54
N LYS A 346 13.68 -6.57 14.60
CA LYS A 346 14.72 -7.16 15.45
C LYS A 346 14.29 -8.50 16.07
N ALA A 347 13.02 -8.62 16.48
CA ALA A 347 12.51 -9.86 17.08
C ALA A 347 12.37 -10.99 16.06
N LEU A 348 11.92 -10.70 14.85
CA LEU A 348 11.77 -11.67 13.75
C LEU A 348 13.12 -12.11 13.20
N ASN A 349 14.11 -11.19 13.15
CA ASN A 349 15.43 -11.40 12.57
C ASN A 349 15.38 -11.86 11.09
N PRO A 350 14.90 -11.00 10.16
CA PRO A 350 14.70 -11.35 8.75
C PRO A 350 15.96 -11.87 8.06
N ALA A 351 17.13 -11.35 8.43
CA ALA A 351 18.41 -11.78 7.87
C ALA A 351 18.66 -13.30 8.04
N SER A 352 18.09 -13.94 9.07
CA SER A 352 18.27 -15.37 9.32
C SER A 352 17.60 -16.26 8.27
N PHE A 353 16.67 -15.73 7.48
CA PHE A 353 15.97 -16.45 6.41
C PHE A 353 15.98 -15.70 5.06
N GLY A 354 16.83 -14.68 4.92
CA GLY A 354 16.96 -13.90 3.69
C GLY A 354 15.83 -12.88 3.44
N GLY A 355 14.99 -12.62 4.47
CA GLY A 355 13.88 -11.67 4.34
C GLY A 355 14.33 -10.23 4.26
N ARG A 356 13.64 -9.44 3.43
CA ARG A 356 13.91 -8.02 3.21
C ARG A 356 12.81 -7.18 3.88
N CYS A 357 13.16 -6.42 4.91
CA CYS A 357 12.25 -5.61 5.70
C CYS A 357 12.75 -4.15 5.83
N GLU A 358 13.44 -3.64 4.82
CA GLU A 358 13.94 -2.28 4.82
C GLU A 358 12.84 -1.29 4.45
N LEU A 359 12.79 -0.16 5.16
CA LEU A 359 11.93 0.97 4.81
C LEU A 359 12.80 2.04 4.15
N LEU A 360 12.33 2.56 3.04
CA LEU A 360 13.01 3.60 2.29
C LEU A 360 12.87 4.96 3.01
N ASP A 361 13.93 5.77 2.98
CA ASP A 361 13.89 7.13 3.51
C ASP A 361 13.10 8.05 2.57
N LEU A 362 12.04 8.66 3.09
CA LEU A 362 11.11 9.47 2.29
C LEU A 362 11.65 10.85 1.94
N ASP A 363 12.53 11.42 2.75
CA ASP A 363 13.18 12.70 2.44
C ASP A 363 14.23 12.49 1.33
N GLU A 364 14.98 11.37 1.37
CA GLU A 364 15.90 10.96 0.30
C GLU A 364 15.15 10.68 -1.01
N LEU A 365 14.04 9.92 -0.94
CA LEU A 365 13.21 9.64 -2.11
C LEU A 365 12.66 10.92 -2.74
N ALA A 366 12.14 11.84 -1.93
CA ALA A 366 11.61 13.11 -2.42
C ALA A 366 12.69 13.97 -3.07
N GLU A 367 13.89 14.01 -2.50
CA GLU A 367 15.03 14.74 -3.06
C GLU A 367 15.47 14.14 -4.40
N THR A 368 15.51 12.82 -4.50
CA THR A 368 15.87 12.10 -5.74
C THR A 368 14.89 12.40 -6.88
N ALA A 369 13.60 12.49 -6.58
CA ALA A 369 12.55 12.68 -7.60
C ALA A 369 12.23 14.15 -7.92
N LYS A 370 12.64 15.12 -7.12
CA LYS A 370 12.16 16.52 -7.15
C LYS A 370 12.23 17.19 -8.52
N HIS A 371 13.17 16.82 -9.36
CA HIS A 371 13.36 17.40 -10.68
C HIS A 371 12.42 16.82 -11.76
N LEU A 372 11.81 15.66 -11.49
CA LEU A 372 10.87 14.99 -12.38
C LEU A 372 9.45 15.04 -11.84
N TYR A 373 9.31 14.95 -10.52
CA TYR A 373 8.02 14.99 -9.84
C TYR A 373 8.14 15.81 -8.55
N HIS A 374 7.51 16.99 -8.54
CA HIS A 374 7.61 17.88 -7.40
C HIS A 374 7.01 17.24 -6.13
N PRO A 375 7.73 17.19 -4.99
CA PRO A 375 7.30 16.47 -3.78
C PRO A 375 6.02 17.02 -3.16
N GLU A 376 5.61 18.25 -3.47
CA GLU A 376 4.37 18.86 -2.99
C GLU A 376 3.15 18.60 -3.91
N ILE A 377 3.31 17.90 -5.01
CA ILE A 377 2.17 17.44 -5.81
C ILE A 377 1.57 16.24 -5.09
N PHE A 378 0.56 16.52 -4.28
CA PHE A 378 -0.16 15.50 -3.53
C PHE A 378 -1.33 14.96 -4.35
N GLY A 379 -1.41 13.63 -4.43
CA GLY A 379 -2.48 12.97 -5.16
C GLY A 379 -2.18 11.49 -5.36
N GLY A 380 -2.49 10.67 -4.38
CA GLY A 380 -2.13 9.25 -4.38
C GLY A 380 -0.63 9.03 -4.15
N GLU A 381 -0.10 8.01 -4.78
CA GLU A 381 1.28 7.53 -4.63
C GLU A 381 2.23 7.99 -5.73
N GLY A 382 1.78 8.78 -6.69
CA GLY A 382 2.55 9.08 -7.90
C GLY A 382 3.98 9.59 -7.66
N ASN A 383 4.19 10.43 -6.65
CA ASN A 383 5.52 10.87 -6.24
C ASN A 383 6.37 9.70 -5.75
N LEU A 384 5.81 8.81 -4.93
CA LEU A 384 6.49 7.64 -4.39
C LEU A 384 6.87 6.66 -5.51
N GLU A 385 5.97 6.39 -6.46
CA GLU A 385 6.22 5.50 -7.61
C GLU A 385 7.42 5.96 -8.44
N VAL A 386 7.49 7.26 -8.72
CA VAL A 386 8.60 7.86 -9.49
C VAL A 386 9.91 7.83 -8.70
N ALA A 387 9.84 8.18 -7.41
CA ALA A 387 11.00 8.23 -6.54
C ALA A 387 11.60 6.84 -6.30
N GLU A 388 10.76 5.83 -6.10
CA GLU A 388 11.19 4.45 -5.96
C GLU A 388 11.86 3.92 -7.24
N ALA A 389 11.32 4.26 -8.42
CA ALA A 389 11.93 3.86 -9.69
C ALA A 389 13.36 4.42 -9.84
N LEU A 390 13.55 5.70 -9.54
CA LEU A 390 14.86 6.35 -9.56
C LEU A 390 15.82 5.76 -8.50
N HIS A 391 15.33 5.56 -7.28
CA HIS A 391 16.13 5.05 -6.18
C HIS A 391 16.57 3.60 -6.39
N MET A 392 15.73 2.79 -7.02
CA MET A 392 16.00 1.38 -7.27
C MET A 392 16.77 1.13 -8.58
N ALA A 393 16.99 2.17 -9.40
CA ALA A 393 17.83 2.07 -10.59
C ALA A 393 19.21 1.49 -10.27
N GLY A 394 19.64 0.48 -11.00
CA GLY A 394 20.89 -0.24 -10.79
C GLY A 394 20.97 -1.15 -9.55
N LYS A 395 19.96 -1.14 -8.67
CA LYS A 395 19.89 -1.98 -7.46
C LYS A 395 19.07 -3.25 -7.67
N VAL A 396 18.19 -3.27 -8.67
CA VAL A 396 17.32 -4.41 -9.00
C VAL A 396 17.45 -4.79 -10.47
N ASP A 397 17.05 -6.01 -10.80
CA ASP A 397 17.13 -6.54 -12.16
C ASP A 397 15.86 -6.31 -12.98
N GLY A 398 14.73 -6.06 -12.30
CA GLY A 398 13.47 -5.71 -12.93
C GLY A 398 12.62 -4.83 -12.01
N PHE A 399 11.78 -4.01 -12.63
CA PHE A 399 10.90 -3.06 -11.95
C PHE A 399 9.49 -3.12 -12.54
N ILE A 400 8.50 -3.40 -11.69
CA ILE A 400 7.10 -3.47 -12.07
C ILE A 400 6.31 -2.39 -11.35
N SER A 401 5.65 -1.50 -12.11
CA SER A 401 4.66 -0.56 -11.60
C SER A 401 3.26 -1.15 -11.82
N SER A 402 2.61 -1.54 -10.74
CA SER A 402 1.27 -2.13 -10.74
C SER A 402 0.22 -1.09 -10.37
N LYS A 403 -0.76 -0.88 -11.24
CA LYS A 403 -1.82 0.10 -11.03
C LYS A 403 -3.18 -0.45 -11.46
N PRO A 404 -4.27 -0.03 -10.83
CA PRO A 404 -5.59 -0.45 -11.25
C PRO A 404 -6.07 0.37 -12.45
N PHE A 405 -6.89 -0.27 -13.28
CA PHE A 405 -7.64 0.45 -14.31
C PHE A 405 -8.44 1.60 -13.68
N GLY A 406 -8.41 2.76 -14.33
CA GLY A 406 -9.13 3.94 -13.86
C GLY A 406 -8.46 4.71 -12.70
N CYS A 407 -7.21 4.40 -12.34
CA CYS A 407 -6.47 5.15 -11.33
C CYS A 407 -6.09 6.55 -11.84
N MET A 408 -6.64 7.59 -11.22
CA MET A 408 -6.38 8.98 -11.62
C MET A 408 -4.92 9.42 -11.36
N PRO A 409 -4.34 9.21 -10.16
CA PRO A 409 -2.95 9.59 -9.89
C PRO A 409 -1.95 8.87 -10.77
N SER A 410 -2.09 7.55 -10.94
CA SER A 410 -1.13 6.76 -11.71
C SER A 410 -1.22 7.05 -13.21
N SER A 411 -2.42 6.91 -13.83
CA SER A 411 -2.58 7.10 -15.28
C SER A 411 -2.48 8.57 -15.70
N GLY A 412 -2.94 9.51 -14.86
CA GLY A 412 -2.96 10.92 -15.19
C GLY A 412 -1.63 11.64 -14.97
N VAL A 413 -0.78 11.15 -14.08
CA VAL A 413 0.44 11.85 -13.65
C VAL A 413 1.68 10.99 -13.71
N SER A 414 1.76 9.88 -12.92
CA SER A 414 3.02 9.14 -12.77
C SER A 414 3.45 8.41 -14.03
N ASP A 415 2.53 7.94 -14.88
CA ASP A 415 2.86 7.20 -16.09
C ASP A 415 3.69 7.99 -17.09
N GLY A 416 3.33 9.25 -17.34
CA GLY A 416 4.10 10.12 -18.22
C GLY A 416 5.50 10.40 -17.68
N VAL A 417 5.63 10.55 -16.35
CA VAL A 417 6.92 10.77 -15.69
C VAL A 417 7.75 9.49 -15.70
N GLN A 418 7.15 8.33 -15.49
CA GLN A 418 7.85 7.03 -15.56
C GLN A 418 8.44 6.77 -16.94
N ALA A 419 7.77 7.17 -18.01
CA ALA A 419 8.34 7.12 -19.36
C ALA A 419 9.64 7.94 -19.47
N LYS A 420 9.71 9.10 -18.81
CA LYS A 420 10.92 9.92 -18.75
C LYS A 420 12.01 9.26 -17.90
N VAL A 421 11.65 8.65 -16.77
CA VAL A 421 12.59 7.90 -15.92
C VAL A 421 13.26 6.78 -16.74
N THR A 422 12.48 5.98 -17.46
CA THR A 422 13.01 4.87 -18.27
C THR A 422 13.87 5.36 -19.45
N ALA A 423 13.58 6.54 -20.00
CA ALA A 423 14.43 7.16 -21.03
C ALA A 423 15.78 7.64 -20.47
N LEU A 424 15.82 8.12 -19.22
CA LEU A 424 17.06 8.53 -18.53
C LEU A 424 17.86 7.36 -17.99
N HIS A 425 17.19 6.25 -17.65
CA HIS A 425 17.75 5.05 -17.04
C HIS A 425 17.37 3.80 -17.86
N PRO A 426 17.92 3.65 -19.08
CA PRO A 426 17.59 2.53 -19.97
C PRO A 426 18.02 1.16 -19.43
N GLU A 427 18.88 1.15 -18.42
CA GLU A 427 19.27 -0.06 -17.68
C GLU A 427 18.16 -0.63 -16.82
N ILE A 428 17.11 0.15 -16.53
CA ILE A 428 15.94 -0.34 -15.77
C ILE A 428 15.07 -1.19 -16.69
N ASN A 429 14.97 -2.49 -16.41
CA ASN A 429 13.94 -3.35 -17.01
C ASN A 429 12.59 -2.98 -16.40
N PHE A 430 11.89 -2.03 -16.99
CA PHE A 430 10.64 -1.48 -16.47
C PHE A 430 9.43 -2.07 -17.17
N LEU A 431 8.39 -2.40 -16.40
CA LEU A 431 7.09 -2.81 -16.90
C LEU A 431 5.97 -2.12 -16.11
N SER A 432 5.11 -1.40 -16.80
CA SER A 432 3.83 -0.94 -16.24
C SER A 432 2.74 -1.96 -16.55
N ILE A 433 2.02 -2.39 -15.51
CA ILE A 433 0.86 -3.28 -15.62
C ILE A 433 -0.39 -2.60 -15.08
N GLU A 434 -1.52 -2.88 -15.69
CA GLU A 434 -2.82 -2.37 -15.28
C GLU A 434 -3.72 -3.52 -14.85
N THR A 435 -4.25 -3.47 -13.61
CA THR A 435 -5.12 -4.51 -13.08
C THR A 435 -6.58 -4.13 -13.27
N SER A 436 -7.34 -4.98 -13.96
CA SER A 436 -8.78 -4.81 -14.24
C SER A 436 -9.65 -5.90 -13.63
N GLY A 437 -9.03 -6.93 -13.05
CA GLY A 437 -9.72 -8.11 -12.50
C GLY A 437 -10.04 -9.22 -13.51
N ASP A 438 -9.79 -9.01 -14.80
CA ASP A 438 -10.20 -9.93 -15.88
C ASP A 438 -9.18 -10.12 -17.01
N ASN A 439 -7.95 -9.65 -16.92
CA ASN A 439 -6.95 -9.74 -17.99
C ASN A 439 -5.62 -10.38 -17.54
N ASP A 440 -5.71 -11.34 -16.64
CA ASP A 440 -4.57 -11.98 -15.97
C ASP A 440 -3.58 -12.62 -16.94
N VAL A 441 -4.06 -13.39 -17.95
CA VAL A 441 -3.20 -14.10 -18.92
C VAL A 441 -2.27 -13.14 -19.66
N ASN A 442 -2.79 -12.04 -20.21
CA ASN A 442 -1.99 -11.06 -20.95
C ASN A 442 -0.99 -10.34 -20.03
N ILE A 443 -1.41 -9.99 -18.83
CA ILE A 443 -0.54 -9.33 -17.84
C ILE A 443 0.60 -10.26 -17.44
N LEU A 444 0.29 -11.50 -17.07
CA LEU A 444 1.31 -12.47 -16.64
C LEU A 444 2.28 -12.82 -17.78
N SER A 445 1.81 -12.90 -19.03
CA SER A 445 2.67 -13.06 -20.21
C SER A 445 3.68 -11.91 -20.36
N ARG A 446 3.24 -10.66 -20.19
CA ARG A 446 4.15 -9.49 -20.20
C ARG A 446 5.13 -9.51 -19.02
N VAL A 447 4.67 -9.94 -17.85
CA VAL A 447 5.55 -10.13 -16.69
C VAL A 447 6.60 -11.19 -16.97
N SER A 448 6.25 -12.36 -17.56
CA SER A 448 7.21 -13.39 -17.94
C SER A 448 8.32 -12.85 -18.88
N MET A 449 7.96 -12.00 -19.83
CA MET A 449 8.95 -11.35 -20.71
C MET A 449 9.89 -10.42 -19.93
N LEU A 450 9.39 -9.66 -18.96
CA LEU A 450 10.24 -8.87 -18.06
C LEU A 450 11.18 -9.77 -17.26
N LEU A 451 10.64 -10.84 -16.66
CA LEU A 451 11.43 -11.76 -15.84
C LEU A 451 12.55 -12.43 -16.64
N LEU A 452 12.32 -12.77 -17.91
CA LEU A 452 13.35 -13.27 -18.81
C LEU A 452 14.50 -12.24 -18.98
N LYS A 453 14.18 -10.97 -19.22
CA LYS A 453 15.17 -9.89 -19.31
C LYS A 453 15.91 -9.70 -17.99
N ALA A 454 15.19 -9.74 -16.86
CA ALA A 454 15.77 -9.62 -15.52
C ALA A 454 16.78 -10.75 -15.23
N LYS A 455 16.47 -12.00 -15.62
CA LYS A 455 17.39 -13.15 -15.53
C LYS A 455 18.67 -12.91 -16.35
N GLN A 456 18.54 -12.35 -17.55
CA GLN A 456 19.71 -12.00 -18.39
C GLN A 456 20.55 -10.88 -17.76
N THR A 457 19.93 -9.87 -17.16
CA THR A 457 20.62 -8.78 -16.46
C THR A 457 21.34 -9.30 -15.22
N ALA A 458 20.68 -10.14 -14.41
CA ALA A 458 21.31 -10.77 -13.24
C ALA A 458 22.51 -11.63 -13.62
N ALA A 459 22.40 -12.44 -14.68
CA ALA A 459 23.51 -13.26 -15.17
C ALA A 459 24.73 -12.41 -15.61
N LYS A 460 24.49 -11.30 -16.33
CA LYS A 460 25.57 -10.37 -16.70
C LYS A 460 26.23 -9.75 -15.47
N ARG A 461 25.45 -9.36 -14.46
CA ARG A 461 25.94 -8.78 -13.20
C ARG A 461 26.80 -9.78 -12.41
N LEU A 462 26.38 -11.04 -12.33
CA LEU A 462 27.14 -12.12 -11.66
C LEU A 462 28.45 -12.38 -12.37
N ASN A 463 28.45 -12.56 -13.71
CA ASN A 463 29.64 -12.77 -14.50
C ASN A 463 30.65 -11.61 -14.36
N ALA A 464 30.16 -10.36 -14.31
CA ALA A 464 30.99 -9.18 -14.10
C ALA A 464 31.65 -9.17 -12.70
N ARG A 465 30.93 -9.60 -11.65
CA ARG A 465 31.48 -9.74 -10.29
C ARG A 465 32.54 -10.83 -10.22
N GLU A 466 32.25 -12.00 -10.77
CA GLU A 466 33.24 -13.11 -10.84
C GLU A 466 34.48 -12.71 -11.62
N ALA A 467 34.35 -11.93 -12.70
CA ALA A 467 35.46 -11.41 -13.45
C ALA A 467 36.31 -10.39 -12.66
N ALA A 468 35.64 -9.56 -11.85
CA ALA A 468 36.31 -8.57 -10.99
C ALA A 468 36.99 -9.20 -9.75
N GLU A 469 36.48 -10.35 -9.26
CA GLU A 469 37.04 -11.07 -8.12
C GLU A 469 38.19 -12.00 -8.51
N LYS A 470 38.38 -12.29 -9.82
CA LYS A 470 39.56 -13.02 -10.28
C LYS A 470 40.81 -12.16 -10.04
N PRO A 471 41.83 -12.68 -9.34
CA PRO A 471 43.05 -11.94 -9.14
C PRO A 471 43.61 -11.55 -10.51
N VAL A 472 43.91 -10.27 -10.69
CA VAL A 472 44.65 -9.81 -11.84
C VAL A 472 46.01 -10.51 -11.76
N VAL A 473 46.22 -11.54 -12.59
CA VAL A 473 47.53 -12.13 -12.77
C VAL A 473 48.36 -11.05 -13.44
N VAL A 474 49.07 -10.26 -12.64
CA VAL A 474 50.11 -9.39 -13.16
C VAL A 474 51.16 -10.35 -13.74
N PRO A 475 51.44 -10.32 -15.06
CA PRO A 475 52.56 -11.11 -15.60
C PRO A 475 53.79 -10.77 -14.78
N ALA A 476 54.55 -11.79 -14.35
CA ALA A 476 55.84 -11.57 -13.73
C ALA A 476 56.60 -10.63 -14.65
N LEU A 477 56.97 -9.46 -14.15
CA LEU A 477 57.83 -8.52 -14.85
C LEU A 477 59.12 -9.26 -15.15
N GLY A 478 59.24 -9.71 -16.41
CA GLY A 478 60.57 -10.05 -16.95
C GLY A 478 61.43 -8.81 -16.85
N ASP A 479 62.63 -9.01 -16.34
CA ASP A 479 63.63 -7.97 -16.22
C ASP A 479 63.76 -7.13 -17.52
N GLU A 480 63.87 -5.79 -17.32
CA GLU A 480 64.02 -4.74 -18.33
C GLU A 480 62.71 -4.10 -18.89
N VAL A 481 62.12 -3.20 -18.09
CA VAL A 481 61.35 -2.10 -18.62
C VAL A 481 62.16 -0.82 -18.40
N GLU A 482 62.72 -0.27 -19.45
CA GLU A 482 63.25 1.10 -19.46
C GLU A 482 62.13 2.07 -19.08
N ILE A 483 62.34 2.77 -17.97
CA ILE A 483 61.44 3.83 -17.52
C ILE A 483 61.70 5.05 -18.38
N PRO A 484 60.75 5.58 -19.16
CA PRO A 484 60.91 6.85 -19.86
C PRO A 484 61.10 8.00 -18.86
N ALA A 485 62.12 8.82 -19.09
CA ALA A 485 62.59 9.84 -18.13
C ALA A 485 61.78 11.13 -18.07
N GLU A 486 60.63 11.27 -18.74
CA GLU A 486 59.80 12.48 -18.60
C GLU A 486 58.30 12.17 -18.58
N PRO A 487 57.54 12.77 -17.63
CA PRO A 487 56.09 12.67 -17.66
C PRO A 487 55.50 13.53 -18.78
N ALA A 488 54.58 12.96 -19.55
CA ALA A 488 53.83 13.67 -20.56
C ALA A 488 53.10 14.91 -19.98
N PRO A 489 53.05 16.05 -20.71
CA PRO A 489 52.40 17.26 -20.22
C PRO A 489 50.91 17.02 -19.98
N ALA A 490 50.41 17.55 -18.84
CA ALA A 490 49.01 17.43 -18.43
C ALA A 490 48.05 17.94 -19.53
N PRO A 491 46.89 17.29 -19.78
CA PRO A 491 45.94 17.74 -20.75
C PRO A 491 45.39 19.11 -20.36
N LYS A 492 45.37 20.06 -21.33
CA LYS A 492 44.86 21.41 -21.16
C LYS A 492 43.42 21.36 -20.63
N ALA A 493 43.17 22.09 -19.55
CA ALA A 493 41.83 22.24 -18.96
C ALA A 493 40.82 22.72 -20.02
N TRP A 494 39.70 22.04 -20.07
CA TRP A 494 38.59 22.34 -20.95
C TRP A 494 38.05 23.73 -20.63
N GLN A 495 38.18 24.70 -21.57
CA GLN A 495 37.61 26.02 -21.44
C GLN A 495 36.15 25.99 -21.91
N ARG A 496 35.23 26.46 -21.06
CA ARG A 496 33.82 26.63 -21.41
C ARG A 496 33.70 27.59 -22.60
N PRO A 497 32.83 27.30 -23.59
CA PRO A 497 32.50 28.29 -24.64
C PRO A 497 31.88 29.53 -24.03
N ALA A 498 32.29 30.71 -24.52
CA ALA A 498 31.74 32.00 -24.10
C ALA A 498 30.21 32.09 -24.36
N GLU A 499 29.46 32.56 -23.38
CA GLU A 499 28.04 32.81 -23.48
C GLU A 499 27.76 33.84 -24.60
N ARG A 500 26.84 33.51 -25.53
CA ARG A 500 26.34 34.44 -26.51
C ARG A 500 25.49 35.53 -25.84
N PRO A 501 25.61 36.78 -26.16
CA PRO A 501 24.78 37.84 -25.61
C PRO A 501 23.33 37.68 -26.09
N ALA A 502 22.39 37.86 -25.17
CA ALA A 502 20.97 37.85 -25.44
C ALA A 502 20.57 38.96 -26.45
N GLN A 503 19.97 38.55 -27.55
CA GLN A 503 19.30 39.48 -28.47
C GLN A 503 18.02 39.98 -27.78
N ARG A 504 17.96 41.29 -27.50
CA ARG A 504 16.73 42.01 -27.16
C ARG A 504 15.91 42.17 -28.44
N SER A 505 14.73 41.58 -28.46
CA SER A 505 13.70 41.91 -29.47
C SER A 505 12.93 43.14 -29.00
N SER A 506 12.93 44.14 -29.86
CA SER A 506 12.07 45.33 -29.86
C SER A 506 10.60 44.95 -30.03
#